data_ac7b3bb7f7ca2af50750e5309ce33f8e
#
_entry.id   ac7b3bb7f7ca2af50750e5309ce33f8e
#
_cell.length_a   1.000
_cell.length_b   1.000
_cell.length_c   1.000
_cell.angle_alpha   90.00
_cell.angle_beta   90.00
_cell.angle_gamma   90.00
#
_symmetry.space_group_name_H-M   'P 1'
#
loop_
_entity.id
_entity.type
_entity.pdbx_description
1 polymer ?
#
loop_
_entity_poly.entity_id
_entity_poly.type
_entity_poly.pdbx_seq_one_letter_code
_entity_poly.pdbx_strand_id
1 'polypeptide(L)'
;MAGEWLAYGELGLATIGFAPFALHRWSCSKWIKNGDLVCPEEMSGLEITILLPVWNESLIIEKKLSNLAKQDFKSHLVIIDSASTDDTVSKSETWLKDFPEAFESFEIIRMKERLGKTFAVKQAIDSIARKDGIIVMTDADATIMPGALTRINRWFSNPNIGAVGGTPNRQGLLQGEIAHRSIYTSTRLGESNFDSTPFLEGSLLAWRANMVKSSDLYGKANADDAQIATAVRLNGLRAVQDNELVFTDLMPTTRRGQRRQKVRRAQGLIRLLVRNRKHWFSKRQGRFATILRRNAWMHILSPLAITGAAVLGLLRNLTYLPETNLMGVLSVIEAYCLVSWMLVRVNKPIFGFRIAGTIMCGLENLLVATIVSGRGKSLHMWEQHTDVRLALSEK
;
A
#
# COMPACT_ATOMS: atom_id res chain seq x y z
N MET A 1 37.71 -20.31 16.29
CA MET A 1 37.97 -19.70 14.94
C MET A 1 36.83 -19.91 13.93
N ALA A 2 36.46 -21.14 13.52
CA ALA A 2 35.42 -21.33 12.50
C ALA A 2 34.01 -20.84 12.96
N GLY A 3 33.61 -21.12 14.22
CA GLY A 3 32.35 -20.63 14.79
C GLY A 3 32.28 -19.10 14.88
N GLU A 4 33.38 -18.43 15.11
CA GLU A 4 33.46 -16.96 15.14
C GLU A 4 33.28 -16.35 13.77
N TRP A 5 33.83 -16.96 12.71
CA TRP A 5 33.58 -16.49 11.33
C TRP A 5 32.10 -16.58 10.93
N LEU A 6 31.42 -17.67 11.37
CA LEU A 6 29.96 -17.77 11.17
C LEU A 6 29.22 -16.67 11.93
N ALA A 7 29.60 -16.37 13.18
CA ALA A 7 29.01 -15.30 13.99
C ALA A 7 29.23 -13.91 13.37
N TYR A 8 30.42 -13.61 12.86
CA TYR A 8 30.68 -12.36 12.16
C TYR A 8 29.89 -12.24 10.84
N GLY A 9 29.80 -13.34 10.07
CA GLY A 9 29.00 -13.39 8.86
C GLY A 9 27.50 -13.18 9.15
N GLU A 10 26.98 -13.82 10.19
CA GLU A 10 25.60 -13.65 10.68
C GLU A 10 25.34 -12.20 11.08
N LEU A 11 26.22 -11.62 11.93
CA LEU A 11 26.10 -10.23 12.37
C LEU A 11 26.14 -9.24 11.18
N GLY A 12 27.04 -9.48 10.23
CA GLY A 12 27.16 -8.68 9.00
C GLY A 12 25.87 -8.71 8.18
N LEU A 13 25.33 -9.90 7.92
CA LEU A 13 24.07 -10.04 7.17
C LEU A 13 22.86 -9.47 7.94
N ALA A 14 22.78 -9.70 9.26
CA ALA A 14 21.74 -9.12 10.10
C ALA A 14 21.80 -7.59 10.07
N THR A 15 23.00 -6.99 10.14
CA THR A 15 23.20 -5.55 10.04
C THR A 15 22.75 -5.02 8.67
N ILE A 16 23.17 -5.67 7.58
CA ILE A 16 22.72 -5.32 6.21
C ILE A 16 21.19 -5.41 6.09
N GLY A 17 20.57 -6.37 6.75
CA GLY A 17 19.13 -6.57 6.71
C GLY A 17 18.33 -5.58 7.55
N PHE A 18 18.74 -5.24 8.76
CA PHE A 18 17.97 -4.40 9.68
C PHE A 18 18.33 -2.91 9.63
N ALA A 19 19.60 -2.57 9.36
CA ALA A 19 20.04 -1.16 9.35
C ALA A 19 19.24 -0.26 8.41
N PRO A 20 18.82 -0.68 7.19
CA PRO A 20 18.03 0.16 6.30
C PRO A 20 16.70 0.59 6.91
N PHE A 21 16.02 -0.30 7.64
CA PHE A 21 14.75 0.03 8.32
C PHE A 21 14.95 1.08 9.42
N ALA A 22 15.99 0.91 10.26
CA ALA A 22 16.31 1.83 11.33
C ALA A 22 16.69 3.22 10.79
N LEU A 23 17.59 3.26 9.79
CA LEU A 23 18.05 4.49 9.15
C LEU A 23 16.91 5.21 8.41
N HIS A 24 16.06 4.45 7.70
CA HIS A 24 14.94 5.06 6.99
C HIS A 24 13.90 5.63 7.96
N ARG A 25 13.54 4.88 9.01
CA ARG A 25 12.64 5.35 10.06
C ARG A 25 13.15 6.60 10.78
N TRP A 26 14.43 6.61 11.17
CA TRP A 26 15.06 7.78 11.76
C TRP A 26 15.01 8.99 10.83
N SER A 27 15.33 8.79 9.54
CA SER A 27 15.24 9.83 8.52
C SER A 27 13.80 10.35 8.37
N CYS A 28 12.81 9.47 8.28
CA CYS A 28 11.40 9.85 8.19
C CYS A 28 10.94 10.68 9.38
N SER A 29 11.32 10.30 10.60
CA SER A 29 11.02 11.08 11.80
C SER A 29 11.64 12.48 11.75
N LYS A 30 12.87 12.61 11.23
CA LYS A 30 13.53 13.91 11.02
C LYS A 30 12.84 14.72 9.91
N TRP A 31 12.44 14.08 8.82
CA TRP A 31 11.75 14.75 7.71
C TRP A 31 10.36 15.26 8.10
N ILE A 32 9.64 14.54 8.95
CA ILE A 32 8.35 15.03 9.50
C ILE A 32 8.57 16.26 10.36
N LYS A 33 9.58 16.24 11.25
CA LYS A 33 9.86 17.39 12.14
C LYS A 33 10.28 18.67 11.40
N ASN A 34 10.97 18.51 10.29
CA ASN A 34 11.54 19.62 9.52
C ASN A 34 10.73 19.91 8.24
N GLY A 35 9.62 19.20 8.03
CA GLY A 35 8.79 19.37 6.85
C GLY A 35 7.71 20.42 7.07
N ASP A 36 7.30 21.04 6.00
CA ASP A 36 6.29 22.11 5.90
C ASP A 36 5.11 21.69 5.03
N LEU A 37 4.95 20.38 4.81
CA LEU A 37 3.88 19.85 3.96
C LEU A 37 2.53 19.99 4.67
N VAL A 38 1.76 20.99 4.30
CA VAL A 38 0.44 21.29 4.83
C VAL A 38 -0.58 21.36 3.68
N CYS A 39 -1.80 20.88 3.93
CA CYS A 39 -2.90 21.04 2.99
C CYS A 39 -3.28 22.53 2.89
N PRO A 40 -3.31 23.11 1.68
CA PRO A 40 -3.75 24.49 1.50
C PRO A 40 -5.20 24.70 1.96
N GLU A 41 -5.56 25.92 2.28
CA GLU A 41 -6.95 26.30 2.59
C GLU A 41 -7.77 26.59 1.33
N GLU A 42 -7.10 27.05 0.28
CA GLU A 42 -7.72 27.43 -0.98
C GLU A 42 -8.15 26.22 -1.80
N MET A 43 -9.28 26.36 -2.49
CA MET A 43 -9.76 25.35 -3.45
C MET A 43 -9.03 25.49 -4.78
N SER A 44 -8.76 24.36 -5.44
CA SER A 44 -8.13 24.38 -6.76
C SER A 44 -9.06 24.84 -7.90
N GLY A 45 -10.36 24.77 -7.70
CA GLY A 45 -11.35 24.99 -8.74
C GLY A 45 -11.44 23.86 -9.79
N LEU A 46 -10.69 22.77 -9.61
CA LEU A 46 -10.70 21.64 -10.54
C LEU A 46 -11.89 20.72 -10.29
N GLU A 47 -12.48 20.21 -11.36
CA GLU A 47 -13.54 19.20 -11.29
C GLU A 47 -12.99 17.87 -10.77
N ILE A 48 -13.83 17.12 -10.07
CA ILE A 48 -13.50 15.80 -9.53
C ILE A 48 -14.26 14.73 -10.29
N THR A 49 -13.55 13.72 -10.77
CA THR A 49 -14.11 12.48 -11.28
C THR A 49 -13.77 11.34 -10.30
N ILE A 50 -14.78 10.74 -9.67
CA ILE A 50 -14.61 9.56 -8.85
C ILE A 50 -14.51 8.35 -9.76
N LEU A 51 -13.45 7.58 -9.61
CA LEU A 51 -13.23 6.29 -10.27
C LEU A 51 -13.49 5.16 -9.28
N LEU A 52 -14.50 4.35 -9.53
CA LEU A 52 -14.93 3.23 -8.71
C LEU A 52 -14.76 1.90 -9.47
N PRO A 53 -13.62 1.20 -9.33
CA PRO A 53 -13.47 -0.15 -9.87
C PRO A 53 -14.27 -1.14 -9.04
N VAL A 54 -15.12 -1.95 -9.71
CA VAL A 54 -15.97 -2.95 -9.06
C VAL A 54 -15.81 -4.34 -9.68
N TRP A 55 -15.99 -5.37 -8.87
CA TRP A 55 -16.12 -6.76 -9.28
C TRP A 55 -16.84 -7.56 -8.20
N ASN A 56 -18.08 -7.99 -8.49
CA ASN A 56 -18.93 -8.78 -7.57
C ASN A 56 -19.15 -8.08 -6.20
N GLU A 57 -19.59 -6.84 -6.22
CA GLU A 57 -19.80 -5.99 -5.02
C GLU A 57 -21.31 -5.77 -4.73
N SER A 58 -22.20 -6.65 -5.22
CA SER A 58 -23.67 -6.52 -5.11
C SER A 58 -24.18 -6.35 -3.67
N LEU A 59 -23.43 -6.84 -2.66
CA LEU A 59 -23.79 -6.72 -1.24
C LEU A 59 -23.59 -5.29 -0.68
N ILE A 60 -22.70 -4.50 -1.28
CA ILE A 60 -22.24 -3.23 -0.68
C ILE A 60 -22.28 -2.04 -1.64
N ILE A 61 -22.57 -2.26 -2.92
CA ILE A 61 -22.46 -1.21 -3.95
C ILE A 61 -23.40 -0.03 -3.69
N GLU A 62 -24.66 -0.27 -3.30
CA GLU A 62 -25.64 0.80 -3.00
C GLU A 62 -25.19 1.66 -1.81
N LYS A 63 -24.62 1.01 -0.79
CA LYS A 63 -24.04 1.66 0.38
C LYS A 63 -22.83 2.51 0.00
N LYS A 64 -21.99 2.00 -0.91
CA LYS A 64 -20.87 2.77 -1.45
C LYS A 64 -21.34 3.98 -2.23
N LEU A 65 -22.32 3.84 -3.11
CA LEU A 65 -22.88 4.94 -3.87
C LEU A 65 -23.48 6.01 -2.94
N SER A 66 -24.22 5.58 -1.91
CA SER A 66 -24.74 6.47 -0.88
C SER A 66 -23.63 7.20 -0.09
N ASN A 67 -22.51 6.55 0.18
CA ASN A 67 -21.35 7.20 0.82
C ASN A 67 -20.71 8.26 -0.08
N LEU A 68 -20.60 7.98 -1.37
CA LEU A 68 -20.05 8.92 -2.35
C LEU A 68 -20.99 10.11 -2.59
N ALA A 69 -22.29 9.87 -2.68
CA ALA A 69 -23.30 10.92 -2.85
C ALA A 69 -23.39 11.89 -1.66
N LYS A 70 -23.01 11.45 -0.46
CA LYS A 70 -23.00 12.28 0.76
C LYS A 70 -21.73 13.13 0.92
N GLN A 71 -20.81 13.09 -0.04
CA GLN A 71 -19.65 13.96 0.01
C GLN A 71 -20.04 15.41 -0.22
N ASP A 72 -19.25 16.31 0.37
CA ASP A 72 -19.48 17.77 0.37
C ASP A 72 -19.06 18.47 -0.92
N PHE A 73 -18.66 17.72 -1.94
CA PHE A 73 -18.26 18.23 -3.24
C PHE A 73 -18.94 17.43 -4.35
N LYS A 74 -19.69 18.07 -5.20
CA LYS A 74 -20.28 17.42 -6.37
C LYS A 74 -19.22 16.94 -7.34
N SER A 75 -19.38 15.74 -7.84
CA SER A 75 -18.38 15.05 -8.65
C SER A 75 -19.02 14.27 -9.78
N HIS A 76 -18.21 13.95 -10.79
CA HIS A 76 -18.56 12.96 -11.81
C HIS A 76 -18.24 11.56 -11.29
N LEU A 77 -19.04 10.56 -11.64
CA LEU A 77 -18.81 9.17 -11.23
C LEU A 77 -18.53 8.30 -12.45
N VAL A 78 -17.41 7.58 -12.42
CA VAL A 78 -17.08 6.52 -13.38
C VAL A 78 -16.97 5.19 -12.63
N ILE A 79 -17.94 4.31 -12.84
CA ILE A 79 -17.89 2.94 -12.36
C ILE A 79 -17.27 2.10 -13.47
N ILE A 80 -16.20 1.35 -13.15
CA ILE A 80 -15.66 0.36 -14.08
C ILE A 80 -15.86 -1.04 -13.55
N ASP A 81 -16.73 -1.78 -14.21
CA ASP A 81 -17.05 -3.16 -13.88
C ASP A 81 -16.07 -4.13 -14.55
N SER A 82 -15.35 -4.90 -13.74
CA SER A 82 -14.39 -5.90 -14.20
C SER A 82 -15.04 -7.26 -14.49
N ALA A 83 -16.10 -7.26 -15.28
CA ALA A 83 -16.91 -8.42 -15.65
C ALA A 83 -17.50 -9.14 -14.40
N SER A 84 -18.31 -8.44 -13.64
CA SER A 84 -19.08 -9.00 -12.53
C SER A 84 -20.09 -10.04 -13.04
N THR A 85 -20.30 -11.07 -12.22
CA THR A 85 -21.24 -12.17 -12.49
C THR A 85 -22.46 -12.14 -11.56
N ASP A 86 -22.50 -11.16 -10.65
CA ASP A 86 -23.60 -10.90 -9.71
C ASP A 86 -24.39 -9.63 -10.11
N ASP A 87 -25.29 -9.19 -9.24
CA ASP A 87 -26.16 -8.04 -9.48
C ASP A 87 -25.47 -6.66 -9.28
N THR A 88 -24.14 -6.60 -9.24
CA THR A 88 -23.41 -5.33 -8.99
C THR A 88 -23.81 -4.23 -9.97
N VAL A 89 -23.83 -4.54 -11.25
CA VAL A 89 -24.12 -3.54 -12.29
C VAL A 89 -25.58 -3.13 -12.27
N SER A 90 -26.53 -4.08 -12.22
CA SER A 90 -27.96 -3.81 -12.19
C SER A 90 -28.37 -2.98 -10.96
N LYS A 91 -27.82 -3.29 -9.78
CA LYS A 91 -28.03 -2.48 -8.57
C LYS A 91 -27.45 -1.07 -8.69
N SER A 92 -26.27 -0.94 -9.29
CA SER A 92 -25.69 0.38 -9.54
C SER A 92 -26.56 1.23 -10.48
N GLU A 93 -27.06 0.64 -11.57
CA GLU A 93 -27.94 1.32 -12.52
C GLU A 93 -29.28 1.73 -11.89
N THR A 94 -29.88 0.85 -11.09
CA THR A 94 -31.13 1.14 -10.38
C THR A 94 -30.90 2.28 -9.39
N TRP A 95 -29.89 2.20 -8.55
CA TRP A 95 -29.58 3.23 -7.57
C TRP A 95 -29.34 4.61 -8.22
N LEU A 96 -28.55 4.65 -9.32
CA LEU A 96 -28.27 5.90 -10.04
C LEU A 96 -29.51 6.50 -10.73
N LYS A 97 -30.46 5.67 -11.16
CA LYS A 97 -31.76 6.12 -11.70
C LYS A 97 -32.66 6.69 -10.58
N ASP A 98 -32.63 6.08 -9.41
CA ASP A 98 -33.43 6.53 -8.26
C ASP A 98 -32.88 7.84 -7.64
N PHE A 99 -31.58 8.10 -7.80
CA PHE A 99 -30.89 9.28 -7.27
C PHE A 99 -30.12 10.05 -8.37
N PRO A 100 -30.81 10.61 -9.38
CA PRO A 100 -30.17 11.24 -10.54
C PRO A 100 -29.32 12.48 -10.18
N GLU A 101 -29.67 13.17 -9.10
CA GLU A 101 -28.97 14.38 -8.63
C GLU A 101 -27.76 14.10 -7.73
N ALA A 102 -27.45 12.82 -7.47
CA ALA A 102 -26.36 12.44 -6.56
C ALA A 102 -24.96 12.83 -7.10
N PHE A 103 -24.82 12.89 -8.41
CA PHE A 103 -23.57 13.21 -9.11
C PHE A 103 -23.84 14.21 -10.24
N GLU A 104 -22.81 14.98 -10.66
CA GLU A 104 -22.90 15.85 -11.84
C GLU A 104 -23.17 15.06 -13.12
N SER A 105 -22.52 13.91 -13.24
CA SER A 105 -22.77 12.90 -14.28
C SER A 105 -22.27 11.56 -13.82
N PHE A 106 -22.73 10.50 -14.45
CA PHE A 106 -22.20 9.16 -14.20
C PHE A 106 -22.04 8.36 -15.49
N GLU A 107 -21.08 7.42 -15.45
CA GLU A 107 -20.84 6.47 -16.52
C GLU A 107 -20.52 5.09 -15.92
N ILE A 108 -21.05 4.03 -16.54
CA ILE A 108 -20.73 2.64 -16.17
C ILE A 108 -20.03 1.98 -17.37
N ILE A 109 -18.72 1.72 -17.21
CA ILE A 109 -17.89 1.02 -18.20
C ILE A 109 -17.88 -0.44 -17.84
N ARG A 110 -18.29 -1.32 -18.78
CA ARG A 110 -18.31 -2.76 -18.58
C ARG A 110 -17.17 -3.41 -19.37
N MET A 111 -16.29 -4.12 -18.66
CA MET A 111 -15.25 -4.93 -19.30
C MET A 111 -15.84 -6.22 -19.83
N LYS A 112 -15.32 -6.71 -20.96
CA LYS A 112 -15.76 -7.98 -21.56
C LYS A 112 -15.30 -9.20 -20.76
N GLU A 113 -14.16 -9.09 -20.07
CA GLU A 113 -13.56 -10.18 -19.31
C GLU A 113 -12.82 -9.64 -18.07
N ARG A 114 -12.65 -10.50 -17.08
CA ARG A 114 -11.96 -10.20 -15.85
C ARG A 114 -10.44 -10.24 -16.03
N LEU A 115 -9.81 -9.07 -16.12
CA LEU A 115 -8.36 -8.91 -16.27
C LEU A 115 -7.64 -8.40 -15.00
N GLY A 116 -8.40 -8.11 -13.93
CA GLY A 116 -7.90 -7.58 -12.67
C GLY A 116 -8.00 -6.05 -12.55
N LYS A 117 -7.88 -5.54 -11.31
CA LYS A 117 -8.11 -4.13 -10.97
C LYS A 117 -7.25 -3.17 -11.78
N THR A 118 -5.94 -3.44 -11.93
CA THR A 118 -5.05 -2.55 -12.68
C THR A 118 -5.45 -2.40 -14.15
N PHE A 119 -5.98 -3.45 -14.78
CA PHE A 119 -6.52 -3.35 -16.14
C PHE A 119 -7.79 -2.51 -16.19
N ALA A 120 -8.69 -2.68 -15.22
CA ALA A 120 -9.88 -1.84 -15.11
C ALA A 120 -9.51 -0.37 -14.96
N VAL A 121 -8.58 -0.04 -14.06
CA VAL A 121 -8.09 1.33 -13.88
C VAL A 121 -7.46 1.89 -15.17
N LYS A 122 -6.66 1.10 -15.89
CA LYS A 122 -6.09 1.52 -17.19
C LYS A 122 -7.17 1.89 -18.20
N GLN A 123 -8.17 1.03 -18.37
CA GLN A 123 -9.27 1.28 -19.31
C GLN A 123 -10.07 2.52 -18.92
N ALA A 124 -10.34 2.72 -17.62
CA ALA A 124 -11.03 3.90 -17.14
C ALA A 124 -10.23 5.19 -17.38
N ILE A 125 -8.90 5.18 -17.15
CA ILE A 125 -8.04 6.34 -17.44
C ILE A 125 -8.12 6.74 -18.93
N ASP A 126 -8.17 5.77 -19.83
CA ASP A 126 -8.29 6.04 -21.27
C ASP A 126 -9.68 6.60 -21.63
N SER A 127 -10.73 6.14 -20.96
CA SER A 127 -12.12 6.55 -21.22
C SER A 127 -12.48 7.90 -20.60
N ILE A 128 -11.87 8.30 -19.48
CA ILE A 128 -12.16 9.58 -18.82
C ILE A 128 -11.78 10.74 -19.73
N ALA A 129 -12.80 11.51 -20.15
CA ALA A 129 -12.64 12.63 -21.07
C ALA A 129 -11.99 13.86 -20.42
N ARG A 130 -12.22 14.08 -19.13
CA ARG A 130 -11.75 15.26 -18.38
C ARG A 130 -10.30 15.13 -17.96
N LYS A 131 -9.38 15.54 -18.84
CA LYS A 131 -7.94 15.43 -18.58
C LYS A 131 -7.38 16.55 -17.69
N ASP A 132 -8.11 17.64 -17.51
CA ASP A 132 -7.66 18.79 -16.70
C ASP A 132 -8.17 18.75 -15.25
N GLY A 133 -8.94 17.71 -14.88
CA GLY A 133 -9.50 17.53 -13.56
C GLY A 133 -8.65 16.67 -12.62
N ILE A 134 -9.30 16.30 -11.52
CA ILE A 134 -8.78 15.39 -10.50
C ILE A 134 -9.52 14.06 -10.64
N ILE A 135 -8.78 12.94 -10.70
CA ILE A 135 -9.37 11.60 -10.57
C ILE A 135 -9.20 11.15 -9.12
N VAL A 136 -10.28 10.72 -8.49
CA VAL A 136 -10.30 10.15 -7.14
C VAL A 136 -10.70 8.69 -7.21
N MET A 137 -9.74 7.79 -7.07
CA MET A 137 -10.00 6.36 -7.02
C MET A 137 -10.33 5.92 -5.60
N THR A 138 -11.35 5.08 -5.46
CA THR A 138 -11.72 4.45 -4.19
C THR A 138 -12.22 3.03 -4.40
N ASP A 139 -11.98 2.15 -3.41
CA ASP A 139 -12.49 0.78 -3.42
C ASP A 139 -13.95 0.72 -2.95
N ALA A 140 -14.71 -0.27 -3.42
CA ALA A 140 -16.11 -0.44 -3.04
C ALA A 140 -16.29 -0.71 -1.53
N ASP A 141 -15.32 -1.40 -0.91
CA ASP A 141 -15.31 -1.75 0.51
C ASP A 141 -14.71 -0.67 1.43
N ALA A 142 -14.33 0.48 0.87
CA ALA A 142 -13.83 1.61 1.64
C ALA A 142 -14.92 2.68 1.83
N THR A 143 -15.05 3.18 3.05
CA THR A 143 -15.92 4.31 3.38
C THR A 143 -15.08 5.58 3.49
N ILE A 144 -15.39 6.58 2.66
CA ILE A 144 -14.73 7.89 2.68
C ILE A 144 -15.42 8.75 3.73
N MET A 145 -14.62 9.44 4.54
CA MET A 145 -15.15 10.35 5.57
C MET A 145 -15.71 11.64 4.93
N PRO A 146 -16.71 12.29 5.57
CA PRO A 146 -17.19 13.58 5.12
C PRO A 146 -16.06 14.62 5.02
N GLY A 147 -16.15 15.53 4.04
CA GLY A 147 -15.13 16.56 3.80
C GLY A 147 -13.91 16.09 3.01
N ALA A 148 -13.85 14.81 2.64
CA ALA A 148 -12.69 14.27 1.96
C ALA A 148 -12.48 14.86 0.55
N LEU A 149 -13.54 15.05 -0.22
CA LEU A 149 -13.43 15.62 -1.58
C LEU A 149 -13.02 17.10 -1.55
N THR A 150 -13.55 17.89 -0.63
CA THR A 150 -13.10 19.26 -0.40
C THR A 150 -11.62 19.31 -0.02
N ARG A 151 -11.17 18.44 0.90
CA ARG A 151 -9.77 18.37 1.29
C ARG A 151 -8.86 17.93 0.13
N ILE A 152 -9.28 16.96 -0.67
CA ILE A 152 -8.58 16.58 -1.90
C ILE A 152 -8.47 17.78 -2.84
N ASN A 153 -9.57 18.48 -3.11
CA ASN A 153 -9.56 19.63 -4.01
C ASN A 153 -8.58 20.71 -3.53
N ARG A 154 -8.52 21.00 -2.23
CA ARG A 154 -7.54 21.93 -1.64
C ARG A 154 -6.10 21.54 -1.91
N TRP A 155 -5.73 20.27 -1.79
CA TRP A 155 -4.37 19.80 -2.10
C TRP A 155 -3.92 20.17 -3.51
N PHE A 156 -4.85 20.14 -4.47
CA PHE A 156 -4.55 20.43 -5.86
C PHE A 156 -4.53 21.93 -6.20
N SER A 157 -4.76 22.84 -5.25
CA SER A 157 -4.43 24.26 -5.43
C SER A 157 -2.90 24.47 -5.46
N ASN A 158 -2.14 23.59 -4.82
CA ASN A 158 -0.68 23.60 -4.95
C ASN A 158 -0.24 22.95 -6.28
N PRO A 159 0.35 23.73 -7.22
CA PRO A 159 0.73 23.20 -8.53
C PRO A 159 1.81 22.12 -8.52
N ASN A 160 2.56 22.00 -7.42
CA ASN A 160 3.61 20.99 -7.27
C ASN A 160 3.06 19.62 -6.83
N ILE A 161 1.78 19.55 -6.40
CA ILE A 161 1.14 18.31 -5.99
C ILE A 161 0.43 17.68 -7.17
N GLY A 162 0.80 16.46 -7.48
CA GLY A 162 0.21 15.68 -8.56
C GLY A 162 -0.61 14.48 -8.09
N ALA A 163 -0.37 13.98 -6.87
CA ALA A 163 -1.19 12.94 -6.25
C ALA A 163 -1.23 13.09 -4.72
N VAL A 164 -2.38 12.70 -4.15
CA VAL A 164 -2.61 12.67 -2.69
C VAL A 164 -3.27 11.36 -2.32
N GLY A 165 -2.74 10.67 -1.31
CA GLY A 165 -3.32 9.44 -0.75
C GLY A 165 -3.87 9.66 0.65
N GLY A 166 -5.01 9.03 0.93
CA GLY A 166 -5.62 9.03 2.25
C GLY A 166 -4.96 8.05 3.23
N THR A 167 -5.25 8.22 4.51
CA THR A 167 -4.78 7.36 5.60
C THR A 167 -5.90 6.44 6.08
N PRO A 168 -5.66 5.11 6.16
CA PRO A 168 -6.69 4.18 6.61
C PRO A 168 -6.92 4.24 8.12
N ASN A 169 -8.18 4.44 8.52
CA ASN A 169 -8.67 4.16 9.87
C ASN A 169 -9.32 2.79 9.88
N ARG A 170 -8.58 1.76 10.24
CA ARG A 170 -9.01 0.36 10.16
C ARG A 170 -9.53 -0.13 11.49
N GLN A 171 -10.75 -0.63 11.50
CA GLN A 171 -11.38 -1.25 12.66
C GLN A 171 -11.06 -2.75 12.75
N GLY A 172 -11.12 -3.32 13.96
CA GLY A 172 -10.92 -4.76 14.18
C GLY A 172 -9.48 -5.25 14.12
N LEU A 173 -8.49 -4.35 14.23
CA LEU A 173 -7.09 -4.71 14.22
C LEU A 173 -6.61 -5.32 15.54
N LEU A 174 -5.81 -6.37 15.43
CA LEU A 174 -5.00 -6.86 16.54
C LEU A 174 -3.98 -5.78 16.94
N GLN A 175 -3.72 -5.63 18.25
CA GLN A 175 -2.85 -4.57 18.77
C GLN A 175 -1.44 -4.53 18.15
N GLY A 176 -0.88 -5.67 17.70
CA GLY A 176 0.40 -5.72 16.95
C GLY A 176 0.33 -5.07 15.58
N GLU A 177 -0.83 -5.14 14.91
CA GLU A 177 -1.08 -4.52 13.63
C GLU A 177 -1.22 -3.00 13.72
N ILE A 178 -1.78 -2.48 14.83
CA ILE A 178 -1.88 -1.04 15.08
C ILE A 178 -0.48 -0.41 15.12
N ALA A 179 0.44 -1.00 15.88
CA ALA A 179 1.83 -0.51 15.97
C ALA A 179 2.55 -0.58 14.61
N HIS A 180 2.40 -1.69 13.88
CA HIS A 180 3.00 -1.87 12.56
C HIS A 180 2.50 -0.82 11.55
N ARG A 181 1.21 -0.47 11.59
CA ARG A 181 0.60 0.52 10.69
C ARG A 181 0.99 1.95 11.02
N SER A 182 1.13 2.29 12.30
CA SER A 182 1.65 3.60 12.69
C SER A 182 3.06 3.83 12.11
N ILE A 183 3.87 2.76 12.01
CA ILE A 183 5.18 2.79 11.35
C ILE A 183 5.05 3.08 9.86
N TYR A 184 4.13 2.41 9.15
CA TYR A 184 3.92 2.65 7.72
C TYR A 184 3.39 4.05 7.44
N THR A 185 2.40 4.51 8.20
CA THR A 185 1.86 5.87 8.05
C THR A 185 2.94 6.91 8.29
N SER A 186 3.70 6.80 9.37
CA SER A 186 4.81 7.74 9.66
C SER A 186 5.92 7.68 8.61
N THR A 187 6.19 6.50 8.04
CA THR A 187 7.17 6.39 6.94
C THR A 187 6.69 7.13 5.71
N ARG A 188 5.45 6.92 5.26
CA ARG A 188 4.89 7.61 4.10
C ARG A 188 4.79 9.12 4.29
N LEU A 189 4.40 9.57 5.49
CA LEU A 189 4.40 10.99 5.86
C LEU A 189 5.82 11.58 5.80
N GLY A 190 6.82 10.86 6.30
CA GLY A 190 8.21 11.29 6.23
C GLY A 190 8.72 11.38 4.80
N GLU A 191 8.45 10.36 3.97
CA GLU A 191 8.79 10.37 2.55
C GLU A 191 8.09 11.52 1.82
N SER A 192 6.81 11.78 2.14
CA SER A 192 6.03 12.89 1.57
C SER A 192 6.62 14.24 1.96
N ASN A 193 7.05 14.43 3.21
CA ASN A 193 7.72 15.66 3.62
C ASN A 193 9.08 15.85 2.94
N PHE A 194 9.84 14.78 2.72
CA PHE A 194 11.14 14.85 2.07
C PHE A 194 11.04 15.09 0.56
N ASP A 195 10.12 14.39 -0.12
CA ASP A 195 9.84 14.51 -1.56
C ASP A 195 8.46 13.92 -1.88
N SER A 196 8.37 12.62 -2.06
CA SER A 196 7.17 11.88 -2.43
C SER A 196 7.23 10.46 -1.90
N THR A 197 6.09 9.90 -1.50
CA THR A 197 6.01 8.47 -1.21
C THR A 197 5.61 7.69 -2.47
N PRO A 198 6.32 6.58 -2.80
CA PRO A 198 5.90 5.71 -3.90
C PRO A 198 4.71 4.81 -3.54
N PHE A 199 4.30 4.77 -2.28
CA PHE A 199 3.33 3.79 -1.77
C PHE A 199 2.12 4.47 -1.13
N LEU A 200 1.16 4.88 -1.94
CA LEU A 200 -0.14 5.37 -1.47
C LEU A 200 -1.14 4.20 -1.32
N GLU A 201 -2.27 4.45 -0.68
CA GLU A 201 -3.34 3.45 -0.49
C GLU A 201 -4.42 3.63 -1.56
N GLY A 202 -4.76 2.56 -2.27
CA GLY A 202 -5.73 2.59 -3.38
C GLY A 202 -7.18 2.77 -2.96
N SER A 203 -7.48 2.62 -1.67
CA SER A 203 -8.84 2.81 -1.15
C SER A 203 -9.27 4.27 -1.09
N LEU A 204 -8.31 5.22 -1.12
CA LEU A 204 -8.53 6.65 -1.34
C LEU A 204 -7.26 7.28 -1.91
N LEU A 205 -7.23 7.45 -3.21
CA LEU A 205 -6.10 8.00 -3.96
C LEU A 205 -6.60 9.00 -5.00
N ALA A 206 -6.11 10.23 -4.94
CA ALA A 206 -6.41 11.27 -5.92
C ALA A 206 -5.17 11.66 -6.71
N TRP A 207 -5.34 11.98 -8.01
CA TRP A 207 -4.26 12.49 -8.85
C TRP A 207 -4.77 13.42 -9.94
N ARG A 208 -3.90 14.31 -10.47
CA ARG A 208 -4.24 15.11 -11.65
C ARG A 208 -4.39 14.18 -12.86
N ALA A 209 -5.50 14.26 -13.56
CA ALA A 209 -5.86 13.35 -14.64
C ALA A 209 -4.80 13.31 -15.76
N ASN A 210 -4.15 14.43 -16.07
CA ASN A 210 -3.13 14.57 -17.10
C ASN A 210 -1.76 13.99 -16.70
N MET A 211 -1.56 13.62 -15.43
CA MET A 211 -0.25 13.17 -14.93
C MET A 211 -0.02 11.67 -15.07
N VAL A 212 -1.07 10.88 -15.35
CA VAL A 212 -0.97 9.43 -15.47
C VAL A 212 -1.66 8.97 -16.75
N LYS A 213 -0.92 8.30 -17.60
CA LYS A 213 -1.44 7.63 -18.81
C LYS A 213 -1.62 6.14 -18.53
N SER A 214 -2.50 5.49 -19.24
CA SER A 214 -2.69 4.03 -19.14
C SER A 214 -1.38 3.27 -19.43
N SER A 215 -0.51 3.79 -20.31
CA SER A 215 0.81 3.24 -20.61
C SER A 215 1.78 3.24 -19.42
N ASP A 216 1.58 4.11 -18.42
CA ASP A 216 2.42 4.17 -17.23
C ASP A 216 2.13 3.01 -16.26
N LEU A 217 0.96 2.36 -16.44
CA LEU A 217 0.51 1.25 -15.60
C LEU A 217 0.76 -0.10 -16.27
N TYR A 218 1.32 -1.02 -15.52
CA TYR A 218 1.53 -2.39 -15.95
C TYR A 218 0.34 -3.27 -15.51
N GLY A 219 -0.57 -3.57 -16.43
CA GLY A 219 -1.86 -4.23 -16.12
C GLY A 219 -1.73 -5.62 -15.47
N LYS A 220 -0.70 -6.42 -15.83
CA LYS A 220 -0.42 -7.74 -15.24
C LYS A 220 0.29 -7.67 -13.88
N ALA A 221 0.28 -6.51 -13.20
CA ALA A 221 0.77 -6.33 -11.85
C ALA A 221 -0.32 -5.73 -10.97
N ASN A 222 -0.27 -6.05 -9.70
CA ASN A 222 -1.02 -5.41 -8.64
C ASN A 222 -0.32 -4.11 -8.18
N ALA A 223 -0.86 -3.45 -7.15
CA ALA A 223 -0.41 -2.16 -6.61
C ALA A 223 -0.52 -1.03 -7.66
N ASP A 224 -1.70 -0.92 -8.26
CA ASP A 224 -2.11 0.19 -9.13
C ASP A 224 -1.90 1.56 -8.47
N ASP A 225 -2.22 1.66 -7.19
CA ASP A 225 -1.99 2.81 -6.32
C ASP A 225 -0.52 3.25 -6.29
N ALA A 226 0.39 2.33 -6.03
CA ALA A 226 1.82 2.61 -6.01
C ALA A 226 2.36 2.90 -7.42
N GLN A 227 1.79 2.28 -8.46
CA GLN A 227 2.13 2.60 -9.85
C GLN A 227 1.74 4.03 -10.20
N ILE A 228 0.52 4.47 -9.83
CA ILE A 228 0.03 5.84 -10.03
C ILE A 228 0.91 6.84 -9.29
N ALA A 229 1.15 6.63 -7.98
CA ALA A 229 1.98 7.52 -7.17
C ALA A 229 3.40 7.68 -7.76
N THR A 230 4.00 6.56 -8.17
CA THR A 230 5.33 6.56 -8.78
C THR A 230 5.34 7.26 -10.15
N ALA A 231 4.33 7.03 -10.99
CA ALA A 231 4.20 7.66 -12.31
C ALA A 231 4.07 9.18 -12.17
N VAL A 232 3.19 9.66 -11.28
CA VAL A 232 3.04 11.09 -10.99
C VAL A 232 4.37 11.71 -10.62
N ARG A 233 5.15 11.07 -9.71
CA ARG A 233 6.44 11.62 -9.30
C ARG A 233 7.49 11.59 -10.42
N LEU A 234 7.52 10.54 -11.21
CA LEU A 234 8.43 10.44 -12.36
C LEU A 234 8.10 11.46 -13.46
N ASN A 235 6.84 11.86 -13.58
CA ASN A 235 6.34 12.89 -14.49
C ASN A 235 6.49 14.33 -13.93
N GLY A 236 7.12 14.49 -12.75
CA GLY A 236 7.62 15.78 -12.25
C GLY A 236 6.86 16.39 -11.08
N LEU A 237 5.65 15.90 -10.73
CA LEU A 237 4.88 16.39 -9.60
C LEU A 237 5.00 15.46 -8.38
N ARG A 238 4.69 15.98 -7.19
CA ARG A 238 4.81 15.23 -5.95
C ARG A 238 3.60 14.32 -5.71
N ALA A 239 3.87 13.13 -5.14
CA ALA A 239 2.86 12.20 -4.62
C ALA A 239 2.98 12.14 -3.10
N VAL A 240 1.96 12.57 -2.37
CA VAL A 240 2.01 12.79 -0.92
C VAL A 240 0.92 12.05 -0.18
N GLN A 241 1.21 11.65 1.06
CA GLN A 241 0.27 11.07 2.00
C GLN A 241 -0.30 12.20 2.89
N ASP A 242 -1.62 12.21 3.04
CA ASP A 242 -2.30 13.09 4.00
C ASP A 242 -2.89 12.25 5.16
N ASN A 243 -2.53 12.58 6.40
CA ASN A 243 -2.99 11.86 7.58
C ASN A 243 -4.38 12.30 8.07
N GLU A 244 -4.87 13.44 7.62
CA GLU A 244 -6.22 13.94 7.93
C GLU A 244 -7.25 13.56 6.85
N LEU A 245 -6.78 13.13 5.67
CA LEU A 245 -7.62 12.55 4.64
C LEU A 245 -7.90 11.09 4.99
N VAL A 246 -8.95 10.84 5.76
CA VAL A 246 -9.22 9.54 6.37
C VAL A 246 -10.28 8.75 5.60
N PHE A 247 -10.05 7.45 5.46
CA PHE A 247 -11.05 6.48 5.02
C PHE A 247 -11.07 5.27 5.96
N THR A 248 -12.19 4.57 6.02
CA THR A 248 -12.32 3.33 6.79
C THR A 248 -12.42 2.15 5.85
N ASP A 249 -11.60 1.13 6.05
CA ASP A 249 -11.70 -0.17 5.39
C ASP A 249 -11.68 -1.30 6.44
N LEU A 250 -12.21 -2.47 6.08
CA LEU A 250 -12.15 -3.66 6.91
C LEU A 250 -11.07 -4.62 6.40
N MET A 251 -10.44 -5.29 7.35
CA MET A 251 -9.47 -6.34 7.03
C MET A 251 -10.17 -7.69 6.97
N PRO A 252 -9.68 -8.63 6.13
CA PRO A 252 -10.12 -10.01 6.19
C PRO A 252 -10.03 -10.55 7.62
N THR A 253 -11.06 -11.22 8.08
CA THR A 253 -11.14 -11.74 9.47
C THR A 253 -10.21 -12.94 9.66
N THR A 254 -9.95 -13.71 8.58
CA THR A 254 -9.09 -14.88 8.62
C THR A 254 -7.63 -14.52 8.46
N ARG A 255 -6.74 -15.17 9.23
CA ARG A 255 -5.28 -15.01 9.11
C ARG A 255 -4.74 -15.39 7.74
N ARG A 256 -5.30 -16.45 7.15
CA ARG A 256 -4.92 -16.88 5.80
C ARG A 256 -5.21 -15.80 4.78
N GLY A 257 -6.39 -15.17 4.88
CA GLY A 257 -6.78 -14.02 4.06
C GLY A 257 -5.85 -12.83 4.24
N GLN A 258 -5.58 -12.43 5.50
CA GLN A 258 -4.67 -11.33 5.82
C GLN A 258 -3.25 -11.59 5.29
N ARG A 259 -2.70 -12.80 5.49
CA ARG A 259 -1.36 -13.17 4.98
C ARG A 259 -1.32 -13.13 3.46
N ARG A 260 -2.32 -13.69 2.78
CA ARG A 260 -2.42 -13.68 1.32
C ARG A 260 -2.47 -12.26 0.76
N GLN A 261 -3.24 -11.37 1.39
CA GLN A 261 -3.30 -9.96 1.04
C GLN A 261 -1.94 -9.27 1.23
N LYS A 262 -1.24 -9.53 2.36
CA LYS A 262 0.10 -8.97 2.63
C LYS A 262 1.13 -9.43 1.60
N VAL A 263 1.18 -10.72 1.27
CA VAL A 263 2.10 -11.27 0.25
C VAL A 263 1.78 -10.68 -1.13
N ARG A 264 0.50 -10.57 -1.51
CA ARG A 264 0.07 -9.96 -2.76
C ARG A 264 0.53 -8.50 -2.85
N ARG A 265 0.30 -7.69 -1.82
CA ARG A 265 0.76 -6.29 -1.75
C ARG A 265 2.28 -6.21 -1.84
N ALA A 266 3.00 -6.99 -1.04
CA ALA A 266 4.47 -7.05 -1.07
C ALA A 266 5.01 -7.38 -2.47
N GLN A 267 4.40 -8.35 -3.18
CA GLN A 267 4.77 -8.67 -4.56
C GLN A 267 4.61 -7.48 -5.50
N GLY A 268 3.52 -6.74 -5.37
CA GLY A 268 3.27 -5.54 -6.18
C GLY A 268 4.36 -4.48 -6.00
N LEU A 269 4.72 -4.21 -4.73
CA LEU A 269 5.75 -3.24 -4.38
C LEU A 269 7.14 -3.68 -4.86
N ILE A 270 7.52 -4.94 -4.68
CA ILE A 270 8.79 -5.50 -5.17
C ILE A 270 8.88 -5.33 -6.69
N ARG A 271 7.83 -5.72 -7.42
CA ARG A 271 7.81 -5.60 -8.88
C ARG A 271 7.86 -4.14 -9.35
N LEU A 272 7.19 -3.23 -8.66
CA LEU A 272 7.27 -1.80 -8.93
C LEU A 272 8.70 -1.29 -8.78
N LEU A 273 9.35 -1.61 -7.66
CA LEU A 273 10.72 -1.20 -7.39
C LEU A 273 11.70 -1.73 -8.43
N VAL A 274 11.61 -3.03 -8.78
CA VAL A 274 12.46 -3.64 -9.81
C VAL A 274 12.25 -3.00 -11.19
N ARG A 275 10.99 -2.73 -11.60
CA ARG A 275 10.72 -2.04 -12.88
C ARG A 275 11.32 -0.65 -12.92
N ASN A 276 11.34 0.04 -11.78
CA ASN A 276 11.87 1.38 -11.65
C ASN A 276 13.36 1.43 -11.24
N ARG A 277 14.11 0.31 -11.33
CA ARG A 277 15.52 0.23 -10.89
C ARG A 277 16.45 1.25 -11.55
N LYS A 278 16.17 1.67 -12.79
CA LYS A 278 16.92 2.72 -13.50
C LYS A 278 16.89 4.08 -12.79
N HIS A 279 15.91 4.29 -11.91
CA HIS A 279 15.73 5.53 -11.16
C HIS A 279 16.38 5.51 -9.77
N TRP A 280 16.87 4.38 -9.27
CA TRP A 280 17.45 4.28 -7.92
C TRP A 280 18.68 5.15 -7.72
N PHE A 281 19.46 5.37 -8.78
CA PHE A 281 20.67 6.19 -8.75
C PHE A 281 20.59 7.41 -9.71
N SER A 282 19.39 7.73 -10.18
CA SER A 282 19.18 8.83 -11.12
C SER A 282 19.33 10.18 -10.43
N LYS A 283 20.30 10.97 -10.86
CA LYS A 283 20.46 12.38 -10.41
C LYS A 283 19.22 13.22 -10.72
N ARG A 284 18.53 12.96 -11.84
CA ARG A 284 17.29 13.65 -12.24
C ARG A 284 16.17 13.48 -11.22
N GLN A 285 16.11 12.33 -10.53
CA GLN A 285 15.08 12.04 -9.54
C GLN A 285 15.44 12.58 -8.13
N GLY A 286 16.66 13.08 -7.93
CA GLY A 286 17.05 13.77 -6.70
C GLY A 286 16.73 12.98 -5.42
N ARG A 287 15.96 13.62 -4.54
CA ARG A 287 15.54 13.05 -3.25
C ARG A 287 14.69 11.78 -3.42
N PHE A 288 13.86 11.71 -4.46
CA PHE A 288 13.02 10.53 -4.72
C PHE A 288 13.84 9.28 -5.08
N ALA A 289 14.99 9.44 -5.77
CA ALA A 289 15.92 8.32 -6.02
C ALA A 289 16.41 7.69 -4.70
N THR A 290 16.66 8.51 -3.68
CA THR A 290 17.05 8.03 -2.34
C THR A 290 15.93 7.23 -1.69
N ILE A 291 14.68 7.68 -1.80
CA ILE A 291 13.50 6.97 -1.29
C ILE A 291 13.34 5.63 -2.01
N LEU A 292 13.38 5.61 -3.35
CA LEU A 292 13.27 4.38 -4.14
C LEU A 292 14.37 3.37 -3.78
N ARG A 293 15.63 3.81 -3.68
CA ARG A 293 16.76 2.94 -3.33
C ARG A 293 16.62 2.34 -1.93
N ARG A 294 16.23 3.14 -0.94
CA ARG A 294 16.01 2.66 0.42
C ARG A 294 14.86 1.67 0.49
N ASN A 295 13.76 1.96 -0.19
CA ASN A 295 12.63 1.03 -0.29
C ASN A 295 13.02 -0.27 -1.02
N ALA A 296 13.81 -0.18 -2.10
CA ALA A 296 14.33 -1.36 -2.78
C ALA A 296 15.21 -2.21 -1.85
N TRP A 297 16.07 -1.56 -1.07
CA TRP A 297 16.87 -2.27 -0.08
C TRP A 297 16.00 -2.98 0.95
N MET A 298 15.07 -2.28 1.58
CA MET A 298 14.18 -2.85 2.61
C MET A 298 13.27 -3.97 2.10
N HIS A 299 12.77 -3.87 0.86
CA HIS A 299 11.80 -4.84 0.34
C HIS A 299 12.44 -6.01 -0.42
N ILE A 300 13.66 -5.86 -0.93
CA ILE A 300 14.31 -6.86 -1.79
C ILE A 300 15.54 -7.46 -1.11
N LEU A 301 16.51 -6.62 -0.68
CA LEU A 301 17.78 -7.10 -0.13
C LEU A 301 17.66 -7.55 1.33
N SER A 302 16.94 -6.78 2.16
CA SER A 302 16.82 -7.08 3.60
C SER A 302 16.20 -8.45 3.89
N PRO A 303 15.12 -8.92 3.24
CA PRO A 303 14.59 -10.25 3.49
C PRO A 303 15.59 -11.35 3.16
N LEU A 304 16.40 -11.19 2.10
CA LEU A 304 17.43 -12.15 1.71
C LEU A 304 18.59 -12.15 2.70
N ALA A 305 19.07 -10.97 3.11
CA ALA A 305 20.16 -10.84 4.07
C ALA A 305 19.78 -11.42 5.44
N ILE A 306 18.57 -11.13 5.94
CA ILE A 306 18.07 -11.66 7.22
C ILE A 306 17.89 -13.19 7.14
N THR A 307 17.42 -13.72 6.00
CA THR A 307 17.34 -15.16 5.79
C THR A 307 18.73 -15.79 5.80
N GLY A 308 19.70 -15.16 5.14
CA GLY A 308 21.10 -15.60 5.17
C GLY A 308 21.69 -15.58 6.58
N ALA A 309 21.42 -14.51 7.36
CA ALA A 309 21.81 -14.45 8.77
C ALA A 309 21.22 -15.61 9.58
N ALA A 310 19.91 -15.87 9.44
CA ALA A 310 19.26 -16.98 10.14
C ALA A 310 19.83 -18.36 9.75
N VAL A 311 20.22 -18.56 8.49
CA VAL A 311 20.87 -19.80 8.03
C VAL A 311 22.27 -19.94 8.66
N LEU A 312 23.06 -18.86 8.68
CA LEU A 312 24.39 -18.88 9.31
C LEU A 312 24.29 -19.14 10.82
N GLY A 313 23.35 -18.50 11.50
CA GLY A 313 23.10 -18.70 12.91
C GLY A 313 22.67 -20.14 13.23
N LEU A 314 21.76 -20.71 12.42
CA LEU A 314 21.38 -22.13 12.56
C LEU A 314 22.58 -23.05 12.38
N LEU A 315 23.39 -22.84 11.34
CA LEU A 315 24.62 -23.64 11.12
C LEU A 315 25.59 -23.52 12.30
N ARG A 316 25.79 -22.28 12.80
CA ARG A 316 26.65 -22.03 13.97
C ARG A 316 26.14 -22.79 15.21
N ASN A 317 24.84 -22.67 15.52
CA ASN A 317 24.24 -23.31 16.70
C ASN A 317 24.22 -24.85 16.61
N LEU A 318 24.22 -25.44 15.40
CA LEU A 318 24.24 -26.88 15.20
C LEU A 318 25.68 -27.47 15.25
N THR A 319 26.71 -26.66 14.94
CA THR A 319 28.07 -27.13 14.78
C THR A 319 29.02 -26.75 15.93
N TYR A 320 28.70 -25.65 16.62
CA TYR A 320 29.57 -25.10 17.66
C TYR A 320 28.77 -24.77 18.92
N LEU A 321 29.33 -25.11 20.09
CA LEU A 321 28.81 -24.56 21.36
C LEU A 321 29.15 -23.07 21.47
N PRO A 322 28.33 -22.27 22.16
CA PRO A 322 28.60 -20.85 22.36
C PRO A 322 29.82 -20.64 23.29
N GLU A 323 31.00 -20.57 22.70
CA GLU A 323 32.25 -20.40 23.43
C GLU A 323 32.65 -18.96 23.69
N THR A 324 32.05 -18.01 22.94
CA THR A 324 32.32 -16.57 23.06
C THR A 324 31.07 -15.81 23.48
N ASN A 325 31.26 -14.63 24.12
CA ASN A 325 30.17 -13.77 24.47
C ASN A 325 29.34 -13.37 23.26
N LEU A 326 29.98 -13.14 22.10
CA LEU A 326 29.27 -12.81 20.86
C LEU A 326 28.36 -13.96 20.39
N MET A 327 28.88 -15.19 20.37
CA MET A 327 28.09 -16.35 19.94
C MET A 327 26.89 -16.59 20.86
N GLY A 328 27.08 -16.47 22.17
CA GLY A 328 25.99 -16.58 23.15
C GLY A 328 24.93 -15.50 22.99
N VAL A 329 25.32 -14.23 22.81
CA VAL A 329 24.39 -13.12 22.58
C VAL A 329 23.59 -13.31 21.32
N LEU A 330 24.22 -13.73 20.21
CA LEU A 330 23.51 -13.99 18.94
C LEU A 330 22.50 -15.12 19.08
N SER A 331 22.87 -16.23 19.76
CA SER A 331 21.95 -17.36 20.00
C SER A 331 20.72 -16.94 20.83
N VAL A 332 20.88 -16.07 21.82
CA VAL A 332 19.77 -15.52 22.60
C VAL A 332 18.86 -14.63 21.74
N ILE A 333 19.44 -13.78 20.89
CA ILE A 333 18.68 -12.92 19.96
C ILE A 333 17.90 -13.78 18.96
N GLU A 334 18.50 -14.81 18.38
CA GLU A 334 17.83 -15.73 17.45
C GLU A 334 16.69 -16.48 18.12
N ALA A 335 16.92 -17.03 19.32
CA ALA A 335 15.87 -17.69 20.10
C ALA A 335 14.71 -16.73 20.40
N TYR A 336 15.01 -15.49 20.80
CA TYR A 336 14.01 -14.46 21.01
C TYR A 336 13.22 -14.15 19.73
N CYS A 337 13.87 -13.99 18.59
CA CYS A 337 13.22 -13.75 17.30
C CYS A 337 12.35 -14.94 16.88
N LEU A 338 12.82 -16.17 17.04
CA LEU A 338 12.10 -17.40 16.70
C LEU A 338 10.84 -17.56 17.57
N VAL A 339 10.99 -17.42 18.90
CA VAL A 339 9.85 -17.48 19.84
C VAL A 339 8.84 -16.38 19.53
N SER A 340 9.31 -15.16 19.29
CA SER A 340 8.46 -14.02 18.91
C SER A 340 7.65 -14.32 17.65
N TRP A 341 8.30 -14.85 16.61
CA TRP A 341 7.65 -15.24 15.36
C TRP A 341 6.62 -16.34 15.58
N MET A 342 6.93 -17.39 16.33
CA MET A 342 6.02 -18.49 16.68
C MET A 342 4.78 -17.96 17.41
N LEU A 343 4.96 -17.15 18.45
CA LEU A 343 3.86 -16.59 19.24
C LEU A 343 2.88 -15.77 18.38
N VAL A 344 3.38 -14.94 17.45
CA VAL A 344 2.54 -14.21 16.51
C VAL A 344 1.87 -15.16 15.51
N ARG A 345 2.58 -16.20 15.05
CA ARG A 345 2.01 -17.21 14.13
C ARG A 345 0.86 -18.01 14.73
N VAL A 346 0.92 -18.33 16.02
CA VAL A 346 -0.16 -19.06 16.71
C VAL A 346 -1.22 -18.16 17.37
N ASN A 347 -1.16 -16.84 17.13
CA ASN A 347 -2.07 -15.84 17.70
C ASN A 347 -2.06 -15.67 19.22
N LYS A 348 -0.94 -15.87 19.81
CA LYS A 348 -0.74 -15.64 21.24
C LYS A 348 0.38 -14.61 21.45
N PRO A 349 0.23 -13.35 20.94
CA PRO A 349 1.28 -12.35 21.08
C PRO A 349 1.39 -11.92 22.54
N ILE A 350 2.50 -12.26 23.16
CA ILE A 350 2.83 -11.86 24.53
C ILE A 350 3.51 -10.49 24.50
N PHE A 351 3.24 -9.66 25.52
CA PHE A 351 3.94 -8.39 25.70
C PHE A 351 5.47 -8.61 25.68
N GLY A 352 6.22 -7.73 25.04
CA GLY A 352 7.66 -7.88 24.82
C GLY A 352 8.04 -8.66 23.55
N PHE A 353 7.29 -9.67 23.15
CA PHE A 353 7.55 -10.47 21.93
C PHE A 353 6.78 -10.01 20.69
N ARG A 354 5.69 -9.26 20.89
CA ARG A 354 4.74 -8.93 19.85
C ARG A 354 5.32 -8.12 18.69
N ILE A 355 6.13 -7.10 18.99
CA ILE A 355 6.71 -6.21 17.97
C ILE A 355 7.72 -6.99 17.12
N ALA A 356 8.64 -7.70 17.76
CA ALA A 356 9.64 -8.54 17.06
C ALA A 356 8.96 -9.60 16.20
N GLY A 357 7.97 -10.32 16.74
CA GLY A 357 7.24 -11.34 15.99
C GLY A 357 6.47 -10.76 14.79
N THR A 358 5.90 -9.56 14.92
CA THR A 358 5.22 -8.88 13.80
C THR A 358 6.22 -8.49 12.70
N ILE A 359 7.41 -8.02 13.06
CA ILE A 359 8.50 -7.71 12.12
C ILE A 359 8.94 -8.98 11.41
N MET A 360 9.18 -10.08 12.13
CA MET A 360 9.59 -11.37 11.55
C MET A 360 8.54 -11.93 10.59
N CYS A 361 7.25 -11.85 10.94
CA CYS A 361 6.16 -12.22 10.02
C CYS A 361 6.11 -11.30 8.78
N GLY A 362 6.42 -10.03 8.93
CA GLY A 362 6.53 -9.08 7.82
C GLY A 362 7.66 -9.47 6.85
N LEU A 363 8.84 -9.79 7.38
CA LEU A 363 10.00 -10.25 6.60
C LEU A 363 9.72 -11.60 5.90
N GLU A 364 9.04 -12.54 6.57
CA GLU A 364 8.57 -13.78 5.95
C GLU A 364 7.66 -13.51 4.74
N ASN A 365 6.71 -12.58 4.87
CA ASN A 365 5.81 -12.23 3.77
C ASN A 365 6.57 -11.59 2.59
N LEU A 366 7.58 -10.75 2.86
CA LEU A 366 8.46 -10.18 1.84
C LEU A 366 9.29 -11.26 1.15
N LEU A 367 9.87 -12.20 1.90
CA LEU A 367 10.63 -13.33 1.36
C LEU A 367 9.76 -14.19 0.44
N VAL A 368 8.56 -14.57 0.90
CA VAL A 368 7.59 -15.34 0.08
C VAL A 368 7.23 -14.58 -1.18
N ALA A 369 6.97 -13.27 -1.08
CA ALA A 369 6.66 -12.41 -2.23
C ALA A 369 7.84 -12.34 -3.22
N THR A 370 9.08 -12.28 -2.73
CA THR A 370 10.30 -12.29 -3.56
C THR A 370 10.44 -13.61 -4.31
N ILE A 371 10.27 -14.76 -3.63
CA ILE A 371 10.34 -16.09 -4.25
C ILE A 371 9.23 -16.26 -5.32
N VAL A 372 7.98 -15.88 -4.99
CA VAL A 372 6.85 -15.96 -5.93
C VAL A 372 7.08 -15.07 -7.15
N SER A 373 7.66 -13.88 -6.94
CA SER A 373 8.02 -12.95 -8.03
C SER A 373 9.12 -13.52 -8.93
N GLY A 374 10.17 -14.12 -8.34
CA GLY A 374 11.27 -14.74 -9.06
C GLY A 374 10.82 -15.94 -9.91
N ARG A 375 9.76 -16.66 -9.49
CA ARG A 375 9.14 -17.75 -10.25
C ARG A 375 8.21 -17.28 -11.38
N GLY A 376 8.12 -15.98 -11.66
CA GLY A 376 7.28 -15.41 -12.70
C GLY A 376 5.76 -15.42 -12.40
N LYS A 377 5.32 -15.99 -11.26
CA LYS A 377 3.89 -16.02 -10.89
C LYS A 377 3.41 -14.62 -10.51
N SER A 378 2.24 -14.21 -11.05
CA SER A 378 1.60 -12.94 -10.70
C SER A 378 0.35 -13.16 -9.86
N LEU A 379 0.25 -12.42 -8.74
CA LEU A 379 -0.91 -12.38 -7.87
C LEU A 379 -1.78 -11.14 -8.16
N HIS A 380 -1.89 -10.75 -9.44
CA HIS A 380 -2.57 -9.51 -9.83
C HIS A 380 -4.10 -9.62 -9.82
N MET A 381 -4.63 -10.84 -9.83
CA MET A 381 -6.07 -11.05 -9.78
C MET A 381 -6.63 -10.60 -8.44
N TRP A 382 -7.65 -9.78 -8.51
CA TRP A 382 -8.39 -9.26 -7.37
C TRP A 382 -9.25 -10.37 -6.74
N GLU A 383 -9.09 -10.60 -5.46
CA GLU A 383 -9.89 -11.54 -4.70
C GLU A 383 -10.83 -10.80 -3.77
N GLN A 384 -12.07 -11.21 -3.81
CA GLN A 384 -13.09 -10.71 -2.91
C GLN A 384 -13.00 -11.45 -1.56
N HIS A 385 -13.14 -10.70 -0.49
CA HIS A 385 -13.27 -11.25 0.86
C HIS A 385 -14.73 -11.16 1.29
N THR A 386 -15.49 -12.25 1.12
CA THR A 386 -16.93 -12.30 1.39
C THR A 386 -17.26 -11.98 2.85
N ASP A 387 -16.42 -12.38 3.81
CA ASP A 387 -16.53 -12.04 5.22
C ASP A 387 -16.52 -10.51 5.47
N VAL A 388 -15.70 -9.77 4.73
CA VAL A 388 -15.66 -8.31 4.81
C VAL A 388 -16.95 -7.70 4.25
N ARG A 389 -17.45 -8.21 3.11
CA ARG A 389 -18.68 -7.71 2.46
C ARG A 389 -19.92 -7.92 3.32
N LEU A 390 -20.05 -9.10 3.93
CA LEU A 390 -21.13 -9.39 4.87
C LEU A 390 -21.07 -8.44 6.07
N ALA A 391 -19.92 -8.27 6.71
CA ALA A 391 -19.78 -7.35 7.84
C ALA A 391 -20.06 -5.87 7.46
N LEU A 392 -19.85 -5.48 6.21
CA LEU A 392 -20.21 -4.14 5.72
C LEU A 392 -21.69 -4.02 5.37
N SER A 393 -22.33 -5.07 4.89
CA SER A 393 -23.78 -5.03 4.57
C SER A 393 -24.66 -4.95 5.82
N GLU A 394 -24.20 -5.51 6.95
CA GLU A 394 -24.92 -5.49 8.23
C GLU A 394 -24.81 -4.17 9.01
N LYS A 395 -23.84 -3.34 8.73
CA LYS A 395 -23.64 -2.00 9.33
C LYS A 395 -24.41 -0.91 8.58
#